data_7efd17aeabf02e1bf13ce9656a6361e8
#
_entry.id   7efd17aeabf02e1bf13ce9656a6361e8
#
_cell.length_a   1.000
_cell.length_b   1.000
_cell.length_c   1.000
_cell.angle_alpha   90.00
_cell.angle_beta   90.00
_cell.angle_gamma   90.00
#
_symmetry.space_group_name_H-M   'P 1'
#
loop_
_entity.id
_entity.type
_entity.pdbx_description
1 polymer ?
#
loop_
_entity_poly.entity_id
_entity_poly.type
_entity_poly.pdbx_seq_one_letter_code
_entity_poly.pdbx_strand_id
1 'polypeptide(L)' 'MTITVAGNKKEVADNLTVAQLIIDENVETPEYVTVTINDEFVNSGTFEETTLKDGDVVEFLYFMGGGQ' A
#
# COMPACT_ATOMS: atom_id res chain seq x y z
N MET A 1 6.25 13.87 -3.30
CA MET A 1 6.84 13.27 -2.08
C MET A 1 7.46 11.92 -2.40
N THR A 2 8.33 11.48 -1.55
CA THR A 2 9.02 10.21 -1.75
C THR A 2 8.57 9.21 -0.70
N ILE A 3 8.19 8.03 -1.16
CA ILE A 3 7.84 6.93 -0.25
C ILE A 3 8.64 5.70 -0.66
N THR A 4 8.63 4.70 0.22
CA THR A 4 9.24 3.41 -0.09
C THR A 4 8.11 2.39 -0.25
N VAL A 5 8.10 1.71 -1.39
CA VAL A 5 7.07 0.71 -1.68
C VAL A 5 7.77 -0.61 -1.97
N ALA A 6 7.49 -1.62 -1.16
CA ALA A 6 8.08 -2.95 -1.33
C ALA A 6 9.60 -2.86 -1.44
N GLY A 7 10.21 -2.02 -0.64
CA GLY A 7 11.66 -1.88 -0.60
C GLY A 7 12.25 -0.92 -1.60
N ASN A 8 11.43 -0.30 -2.45
CA ASN A 8 11.91 0.59 -3.50
C ASN A 8 11.39 2.00 -3.27
N LYS A 9 12.29 2.98 -3.37
CA LYS A 9 11.87 4.37 -3.25
C LYS A 9 11.15 4.82 -4.51
N LYS A 10 10.09 5.59 -4.33
CA LYS A 10 9.29 6.10 -5.43
C LYS A 10 8.89 7.53 -5.17
N GLU A 11 8.91 8.32 -6.23
CA GLU A 11 8.34 9.66 -6.20
C GLU A 11 6.87 9.57 -6.54
N VAL A 12 6.04 10.13 -5.70
CA VAL A 12 4.59 10.09 -5.91
C VAL A 12 4.00 11.45 -5.61
N ALA A 13 2.77 11.64 -6.05
CA ALA A 13 2.07 12.89 -5.82
C ALA A 13 1.77 13.05 -4.33
N ASP A 14 1.73 14.30 -3.88
CA ASP A 14 1.29 14.59 -2.53
C ASP A 14 -0.16 14.15 -2.40
N ASN A 15 -0.52 13.70 -1.21
CA ASN A 15 -1.90 13.28 -0.92
C ASN A 15 -2.29 12.00 -1.66
N LEU A 16 -1.32 11.20 -2.08
CA LEU A 16 -1.64 9.91 -2.69
C LEU A 16 -2.31 9.03 -1.65
N THR A 17 -3.42 8.39 -2.04
CA THR A 17 -4.10 7.47 -1.14
C THR A 17 -3.58 6.06 -1.33
N VAL A 18 -3.82 5.21 -0.32
CA VAL A 18 -3.45 3.80 -0.43
C VAL A 18 -4.21 3.15 -1.58
N ALA A 19 -5.48 3.49 -1.76
CA ALA A 19 -6.26 2.91 -2.85
C ALA A 19 -5.65 3.22 -4.20
N GLN A 20 -5.22 4.47 -4.39
CA GLN A 20 -4.61 4.85 -5.66
C GLN A 20 -3.26 4.16 -5.84
N LEU A 21 -2.49 4.03 -4.77
CA LEU A 21 -1.21 3.35 -4.85
C LEU A 21 -1.39 1.89 -5.27
N ILE A 22 -2.41 1.23 -4.75
CA ILE A 22 -2.68 -0.15 -5.12
C ILE A 22 -2.93 -0.26 -6.62
N ILE A 23 -3.67 0.70 -7.18
CA ILE A 23 -3.93 0.71 -8.61
C ILE A 23 -2.64 0.98 -9.38
N ASP A 24 -1.85 1.95 -8.94
CA ASP A 24 -0.63 2.33 -9.63
C ASP A 24 0.40 1.21 -9.63
N GLU A 25 0.41 0.38 -8.60
CA GLU A 25 1.36 -0.72 -8.48
C GLU A 25 0.88 -2.00 -9.14
N ASN A 26 -0.31 -1.96 -9.78
CA ASN A 26 -0.86 -3.13 -10.48
C ASN A 26 -1.01 -4.34 -9.57
N VAL A 27 -1.49 -4.12 -8.37
CA VAL A 27 -1.73 -5.22 -7.45
C VAL A 27 -2.82 -6.11 -8.05
N GLU A 28 -2.52 -7.39 -8.23
CA GLU A 28 -3.41 -8.27 -8.96
C GLU A 28 -4.63 -8.71 -8.17
N THR A 29 -4.49 -8.80 -6.86
CA THR A 29 -5.58 -9.26 -6.02
C THR A 29 -5.81 -8.28 -4.90
N PRO A 30 -6.34 -7.08 -5.22
CA PRO A 30 -6.47 -6.05 -4.19
C PRO A 30 -7.37 -6.46 -3.03
N GLU A 31 -8.30 -7.40 -3.26
CA GLU A 31 -9.16 -7.85 -2.18
C GLU A 31 -8.40 -8.67 -1.14
N TYR A 32 -7.27 -9.25 -1.52
CA TYR A 32 -6.54 -10.15 -0.63
C TYR A 32 -5.23 -9.58 -0.15
N VAL A 33 -4.92 -8.37 -0.56
CA VAL A 33 -3.65 -7.79 -0.14
C VAL A 33 -3.82 -7.12 1.21
N THR A 34 -2.82 -7.30 2.06
CA THR A 34 -2.73 -6.56 3.30
C THR A 34 -1.68 -5.49 3.12
N VAL A 35 -1.99 -4.28 3.53
CA VAL A 35 -1.08 -3.15 3.37
C VAL A 35 -0.61 -2.72 4.74
N THR A 36 0.69 -2.49 4.86
CA THR A 36 1.24 -1.87 6.06
C THR A 36 1.91 -0.56 5.68
N ILE A 37 1.83 0.40 6.57
CA ILE A 37 2.52 1.67 6.45
C ILE A 37 3.32 1.83 7.72
N ASN A 38 4.65 1.89 7.58
CA ASN A 38 5.55 2.00 8.74
C ASN A 38 5.27 0.90 9.76
N ASP A 39 5.06 -0.32 9.24
CA ASP A 39 4.83 -1.53 10.04
C ASP A 39 3.49 -1.58 10.74
N GLU A 40 2.55 -0.71 10.37
CA GLU A 40 1.20 -0.75 10.94
C GLU A 40 0.22 -1.17 9.86
N PHE A 41 -0.67 -2.10 10.23
CA PHE A 41 -1.67 -2.58 9.28
C PHE A 41 -2.68 -1.50 8.96
N VAL A 42 -3.08 -1.45 7.69
CA VAL A 42 -4.11 -0.52 7.24
C VAL A 42 -5.38 -1.32 6.98
N ASN A 43 -6.47 -0.88 7.57
CA ASN A 43 -7.76 -1.52 7.37
C ASN A 43 -8.20 -1.35 5.92
N SER A 44 -8.54 -2.46 5.25
CA SER A 44 -8.89 -2.41 3.83
C SER A 44 -10.10 -1.52 3.57
N GLY A 45 -10.97 -1.37 4.53
CA GLY A 45 -12.12 -0.49 4.36
C GLY A 45 -11.77 0.99 4.36
N THR A 46 -10.53 1.35 4.66
CA THR A 46 -10.13 2.75 4.73
C THR A 46 -9.07 3.11 3.69
N PHE A 47 -8.82 2.24 2.71
CA PHE A 47 -7.78 2.51 1.71
C PHE A 47 -8.01 3.84 0.99
N GLU A 48 -9.26 4.16 0.69
CA GLU A 48 -9.55 5.40 -0.04
C GLU A 48 -9.41 6.64 0.83
N GLU A 49 -9.43 6.45 2.12
CA GLU A 49 -9.34 7.57 3.06
C GLU A 49 -7.96 7.72 3.65
N THR A 50 -7.10 6.73 3.48
CA THR A 50 -5.77 6.76 4.06
C THR A 50 -4.81 7.42 3.10
N THR A 51 -4.29 8.57 3.49
CA THR A 51 -3.37 9.35 2.68
C THR A 51 -1.95 9.08 3.12
N LEU A 52 -1.06 8.86 2.16
CA LEU A 52 0.34 8.64 2.44
C LEU A 52 1.06 9.95 2.71
N LYS A 53 2.18 9.86 3.40
CA LYS A 53 3.00 11.01 3.75
C LYS A 53 4.41 10.78 3.27
N ASP A 54 5.13 11.88 3.10
CA ASP A 54 6.52 11.81 2.70
C ASP A 54 7.31 10.93 3.67
N GLY A 55 8.08 10.01 3.14
CA GLY A 55 8.89 9.12 3.95
C GLY A 55 8.21 7.85 4.41
N ASP A 56 6.94 7.67 4.10
CA ASP A 56 6.24 6.46 4.52
C ASP A 56 6.85 5.23 3.86
N VAL A 57 6.86 4.13 4.59
CA VAL A 57 7.31 2.83 4.11
C VAL A 57 6.09 1.94 3.97
N VAL A 58 5.76 1.58 2.74
CA VAL A 58 4.55 0.83 2.44
C VAL A 58 4.93 -0.57 1.99
N GLU A 59 4.25 -1.57 2.51
CA GLU A 59 4.46 -2.94 2.10
C GLU A 59 3.13 -3.59 1.79
N PHE A 60 3.15 -4.46 0.78
CA PHE A 60 2.00 -5.25 0.39
C PHE A 60 2.26 -6.69 0.78
N LEU A 61 1.39 -7.23 1.60
CA LEU A 61 1.53 -8.60 2.07
C LEU A 61 0.37 -9.41 1.48
N TYR A 62 0.73 -10.46 0.76
CA TYR A 62 -0.28 -11.30 0.12
C TYR A 62 -0.43 -12.58 0.91
N PHE A 63 -1.61 -12.76 1.47
CA PHE A 63 -1.90 -13.99 2.19
C PHE A 63 -2.73 -14.87 1.27
N MET A 64 -2.04 -15.79 0.65
CA MET A 64 -2.69 -16.66 -0.28
C MET A 64 -3.31 -17.81 0.47
N GLY A 65 -4.14 -17.60 1.32
CA GLY A 65 -4.66 -18.59 2.18
C GLY A 65 -4.67 -19.97 1.63
N GLY A 66 -4.67 -20.89 2.48
CA GLY A 66 -4.93 -22.24 2.25
C GLY A 66 -4.34 -22.88 1.06
N GLY A 67 -4.09 -22.16 0.18
CA GLY A 67 -3.67 -22.71 -1.02
C GLY A 67 -2.29 -23.13 -0.99
N GLN A 68 -1.72 -22.81 -0.09
CA GLN A 68 -0.41 -23.05 -0.22
C GLN A 68 0.16 -23.58 0.71
#